data_cd887e930ee7b56fe8b631b4741a7f08
#
_entry.id   cd887e930ee7b56fe8b631b4741a7f08
#
_cell.length_a   1.000
_cell.length_b   1.000
_cell.length_c   1.000
_cell.angle_alpha   90.00
_cell.angle_beta   90.00
_cell.angle_gamma   90.00
#
_symmetry.space_group_name_H-M   'P 1'
#
loop_
_entity.id
_entity.type
_entity.pdbx_description
1 polymer ?
#
loop_
_entity_poly.entity_id
_entity_poly.type
_entity_poly.pdbx_seq_one_letter_code
_entity_poly.pdbx_strand_id
1 'polypeptide(L)'
;MKKIALLVITTISLMSCDTKSNGHNVPSNATGYTIDSSANTDLVRKAANALVNNDTTTYKSCYTSDAKFYENNDSATLTQNIAGLQAMHDKGIVWKLNKIGAIWETIYLTPKASGKTSYVISYQNYTLTRGGKSIVVRFNVLNNIKDGKMMAEHLRYDNSGIAELMK
;
A
#
# COMPACT_ATOMS: atom_id res chain seq x y z
N MET A 1 -13.63 68.63 -30.29
CA MET A 1 -13.09 67.30 -30.64
C MET A 1 -13.37 66.38 -29.49
N LYS A 2 -14.43 65.54 -29.55
CA LYS A 2 -14.79 64.61 -28.47
C LYS A 2 -14.10 63.27 -28.73
N LYS A 3 -13.21 62.80 -27.82
CA LYS A 3 -12.61 61.49 -27.87
C LYS A 3 -13.54 60.47 -27.27
N ILE A 4 -14.04 59.55 -28.10
CA ILE A 4 -14.83 58.40 -27.68
C ILE A 4 -13.83 57.31 -27.25
N ALA A 5 -13.82 56.97 -25.97
CA ALA A 5 -13.10 55.81 -25.44
C ALA A 5 -13.94 54.57 -25.65
N LEU A 6 -13.43 53.65 -26.50
CA LEU A 6 -14.07 52.37 -26.76
C LEU A 6 -13.66 51.39 -25.64
N LEU A 7 -14.59 51.05 -24.76
CA LEU A 7 -14.40 50.08 -23.69
C LEU A 7 -14.63 48.67 -24.27
N VAL A 8 -13.54 47.95 -24.50
CA VAL A 8 -13.61 46.53 -24.89
C VAL A 8 -13.81 45.69 -23.64
N ILE A 9 -15.02 45.19 -23.42
CA ILE A 9 -15.35 44.23 -22.38
C ILE A 9 -14.96 42.83 -22.90
N THR A 10 -13.85 42.31 -22.47
CA THR A 10 -13.43 40.92 -22.71
C THR A 10 -14.22 40.02 -21.76
N THR A 11 -15.26 39.38 -22.24
CA THR A 11 -15.94 38.30 -21.50
C THR A 11 -15.04 37.07 -21.47
N ILE A 12 -14.40 36.82 -20.32
CA ILE A 12 -13.72 35.59 -20.05
C ILE A 12 -14.79 34.51 -19.80
N SER A 13 -15.05 33.71 -20.82
CA SER A 13 -15.86 32.50 -20.68
C SER A 13 -15.06 31.51 -19.80
N LEU A 14 -15.42 31.41 -18.54
CA LEU A 14 -14.99 30.30 -17.69
C LEU A 14 -15.62 29.03 -18.27
N MET A 15 -14.86 28.30 -19.11
CA MET A 15 -15.19 26.93 -19.41
C MET A 15 -15.02 26.16 -18.09
N SER A 16 -16.11 26.01 -17.36
CA SER A 16 -16.25 24.98 -16.34
C SER A 16 -16.08 23.63 -17.06
N CYS A 17 -14.90 23.04 -16.95
CA CYS A 17 -14.78 21.63 -17.22
C CYS A 17 -15.63 20.92 -16.17
N ASP A 18 -16.84 20.54 -16.54
CA ASP A 18 -17.56 19.46 -15.88
C ASP A 18 -16.69 18.22 -15.99
N THR A 19 -15.85 18.01 -15.01
CA THR A 19 -15.32 16.67 -14.71
C THR A 19 -16.57 15.86 -14.37
N LYS A 20 -17.16 15.20 -15.39
CA LYS A 20 -18.07 14.08 -15.15
C LYS A 20 -17.27 13.12 -14.27
N SER A 21 -17.48 13.21 -12.97
CA SER A 21 -17.15 12.12 -12.08
C SER A 21 -17.87 10.92 -12.70
N ASN A 22 -17.12 9.93 -13.18
CA ASN A 22 -17.68 8.63 -13.48
C ASN A 22 -18.20 8.11 -12.14
N GLY A 23 -19.41 8.56 -11.80
CA GLY A 23 -20.13 8.10 -10.63
C GLY A 23 -20.31 6.61 -10.83
N HIS A 24 -19.44 5.81 -10.18
CA HIS A 24 -19.73 4.42 -10.04
C HIS A 24 -21.11 4.36 -9.40
N ASN A 25 -22.07 3.78 -10.11
CA ASN A 25 -23.40 3.48 -9.58
C ASN A 25 -23.21 2.43 -8.47
N VAL A 26 -22.83 2.90 -7.28
CA VAL A 26 -22.65 2.05 -6.11
C VAL A 26 -24.03 1.64 -5.65
N PRO A 27 -24.36 0.34 -5.59
CA PRO A 27 -25.66 -0.11 -5.11
C PRO A 27 -25.98 0.48 -3.72
N SER A 28 -27.22 0.80 -3.46
CA SER A 28 -27.66 1.45 -2.20
C SER A 28 -27.33 0.64 -0.94
N ASN A 29 -27.12 -0.67 -1.08
CA ASN A 29 -26.73 -1.59 0.01
C ASN A 29 -25.21 -1.88 0.03
N ALA A 30 -24.41 -1.24 -0.83
CA ALA A 30 -22.96 -1.46 -0.83
C ALA A 30 -22.32 -0.84 0.42
N THR A 31 -21.36 -1.55 0.99
CA THR A 31 -20.56 -1.06 2.13
C THR A 31 -19.22 -0.44 1.72
N GLY A 32 -18.88 -0.56 0.44
CA GLY A 32 -17.64 -0.05 -0.16
C GLY A 32 -17.56 -0.30 -1.66
N TYR A 33 -16.48 0.16 -2.27
CA TYR A 33 -16.14 -0.05 -3.68
C TYR A 33 -14.64 -0.32 -3.83
N THR A 34 -14.26 -0.91 -4.96
CA THR A 34 -12.87 -1.32 -5.23
C THR A 34 -12.28 -0.51 -6.39
N ILE A 35 -11.00 -0.13 -6.27
CA ILE A 35 -10.22 0.58 -7.31
C ILE A 35 -8.83 -0.06 -7.44
N ASP A 36 -8.28 -0.04 -8.66
CA ASP A 36 -7.00 -0.70 -8.96
C ASP A 36 -5.78 0.21 -8.70
N SER A 37 -5.98 1.53 -8.62
CA SER A 37 -4.91 2.50 -8.44
C SER A 37 -5.36 3.61 -7.49
N SER A 38 -4.51 3.89 -6.50
CA SER A 38 -4.74 4.91 -5.47
C SER A 38 -3.44 5.25 -4.75
N ALA A 39 -3.43 6.33 -3.98
CA ALA A 39 -2.32 6.66 -3.08
C ALA A 39 -2.03 5.52 -2.08
N ASN A 40 -3.04 4.73 -1.69
CA ASN A 40 -2.87 3.61 -0.76
C ASN A 40 -2.28 2.36 -1.45
N THR A 41 -2.61 2.08 -2.72
CA THR A 41 -1.91 1.04 -3.49
C THR A 41 -0.45 1.42 -3.72
N ASP A 42 -0.14 2.70 -3.95
CA ASP A 42 1.23 3.21 -4.08
C ASP A 42 1.99 3.16 -2.75
N LEU A 43 1.32 3.41 -1.62
CA LEU A 43 1.88 3.24 -0.29
C LEU A 43 2.36 1.79 -0.05
N VAL A 44 1.55 0.80 -0.44
CA VAL A 44 1.92 -0.63 -0.34
C VAL A 44 3.10 -0.95 -1.26
N ARG A 45 3.13 -0.43 -2.49
CA ARG A 45 4.29 -0.57 -3.40
C ARG A 45 5.56 0.05 -2.81
N LYS A 46 5.43 1.24 -2.20
CA LYS A 46 6.53 1.93 -1.52
C LYS A 46 7.09 1.10 -0.38
N ALA A 47 6.24 0.52 0.47
CA ALA A 47 6.68 -0.35 1.56
C ALA A 47 7.40 -1.60 1.05
N ALA A 48 6.86 -2.27 0.01
CA ALA A 48 7.48 -3.44 -0.61
C ALA A 48 8.88 -3.13 -1.20
N ASN A 49 9.03 -1.97 -1.84
CA ASN A 49 10.34 -1.53 -2.35
C ASN A 49 11.32 -1.16 -1.22
N ALA A 50 10.84 -0.50 -0.16
CA ALA A 50 11.66 -0.17 1.00
C ALA A 50 12.19 -1.45 1.69
N LEU A 51 11.35 -2.48 1.79
CA LEU A 51 11.73 -3.79 2.35
C LEU A 51 12.92 -4.39 1.59
N VAL A 52 12.85 -4.50 0.26
CA VAL A 52 13.92 -5.14 -0.54
C VAL A 52 15.21 -4.31 -0.58
N ASN A 53 15.12 -3.01 -0.37
CA ASN A 53 16.26 -2.11 -0.30
C ASN A 53 16.84 -1.97 1.12
N ASN A 54 16.30 -2.70 2.11
CA ASN A 54 16.64 -2.57 3.53
C ASN A 54 16.51 -1.11 4.05
N ASP A 55 15.60 -0.34 3.44
CA ASP A 55 15.30 1.04 3.86
C ASP A 55 14.24 1.03 4.96
N THR A 56 14.69 0.76 6.19
CA THR A 56 13.82 0.69 7.37
C THR A 56 13.15 2.02 7.69
N THR A 57 13.75 3.14 7.33
CA THR A 57 13.19 4.48 7.54
C THR A 57 11.95 4.69 6.67
N THR A 58 12.09 4.46 5.37
CA THR A 58 10.96 4.55 4.43
C THR A 58 9.90 3.49 4.77
N TYR A 59 10.30 2.25 5.06
CA TYR A 59 9.38 1.18 5.46
C TYR A 59 8.53 1.60 6.65
N LYS A 60 9.17 2.01 7.76
CA LYS A 60 8.50 2.51 8.97
C LYS A 60 7.55 3.68 8.68
N SER A 61 7.93 4.58 7.77
CA SER A 61 7.11 5.74 7.42
C SER A 61 5.77 5.38 6.77
N CYS A 62 5.62 4.17 6.24
CA CYS A 62 4.38 3.70 5.61
C CYS A 62 3.33 3.23 6.63
N TYR A 63 3.70 3.01 7.89
CA TYR A 63 2.83 2.46 8.93
C TYR A 63 2.50 3.48 10.02
N THR A 64 1.40 3.25 10.74
CA THR A 64 1.14 3.92 12.02
C THR A 64 2.13 3.41 13.08
N SER A 65 2.40 4.21 14.11
CA SER A 65 3.37 3.83 15.17
C SER A 65 2.95 2.60 15.97
N ASP A 66 1.64 2.33 16.03
CA ASP A 66 1.00 1.22 16.74
C ASP A 66 0.60 0.06 15.81
N ALA A 67 1.06 0.08 14.56
CA ALA A 67 0.72 -0.92 13.55
C ALA A 67 0.98 -2.35 14.04
N LYS A 68 0.09 -3.27 13.64
CA LYS A 68 0.16 -4.70 13.95
C LYS A 68 0.39 -5.52 12.71
N PHE A 69 1.23 -6.51 12.82
CA PHE A 69 1.52 -7.50 11.79
C PHE A 69 0.96 -8.85 12.23
N TYR A 70 0.25 -9.52 11.34
CA TYR A 70 -0.33 -10.85 11.56
C TYR A 70 0.23 -11.78 10.49
N GLU A 71 1.21 -12.58 10.86
CA GLU A 71 1.91 -13.50 9.96
C GLU A 71 1.43 -14.93 10.23
N ASN A 72 0.65 -15.49 9.31
CA ASN A 72 0.00 -16.79 9.50
C ASN A 72 -0.77 -16.85 10.83
N ASN A 73 -0.20 -17.45 11.86
CA ASN A 73 -0.78 -17.59 13.20
C ASN A 73 -0.12 -16.70 14.26
N ASP A 74 0.95 -15.99 13.89
CA ASP A 74 1.72 -15.14 14.79
C ASP A 74 1.32 -13.68 14.66
N SER A 75 1.69 -12.87 15.65
CA SER A 75 1.52 -11.42 15.59
C SER A 75 2.74 -10.69 16.11
N ALA A 76 3.00 -9.51 15.53
CA ALA A 76 4.12 -8.66 15.89
C ALA A 76 3.72 -7.19 15.88
N THR A 77 4.45 -6.38 16.64
CA THR A 77 4.43 -4.92 16.52
C THR A 77 5.30 -4.48 15.35
N LEU A 78 5.18 -3.22 14.90
CA LEU A 78 6.06 -2.64 13.88
C LEU A 78 7.55 -2.77 14.27
N THR A 79 7.90 -2.53 15.54
CA THR A 79 9.27 -2.67 16.03
C THR A 79 9.77 -4.11 15.94
N GLN A 80 8.95 -5.09 16.33
CA GLN A 80 9.31 -6.51 16.24
C GLN A 80 9.44 -6.98 14.78
N ASN A 81 8.54 -6.52 13.90
CA ASN A 81 8.61 -6.84 12.48
C ASN A 81 9.91 -6.30 11.87
N ILE A 82 10.27 -5.03 12.11
CA ILE A 82 11.53 -4.44 11.64
C ILE A 82 12.74 -5.20 12.19
N ALA A 83 12.72 -5.57 13.47
CA ALA A 83 13.81 -6.36 14.07
C ALA A 83 13.96 -7.74 13.40
N GLY A 84 12.85 -8.39 13.07
CA GLY A 84 12.84 -9.65 12.33
C GLY A 84 13.43 -9.51 10.92
N LEU A 85 13.04 -8.48 10.19
CA LEU A 85 13.59 -8.18 8.85
C LEU A 85 15.10 -7.90 8.93
N GLN A 86 15.53 -7.11 9.92
CA GLN A 86 16.96 -6.83 10.13
C GLN A 86 17.74 -8.10 10.47
N ALA A 87 17.21 -8.97 11.33
CA ALA A 87 17.84 -10.24 11.65
C ALA A 87 18.01 -11.17 10.42
N MET A 88 17.06 -11.14 9.49
CA MET A 88 17.20 -11.85 8.21
C MET A 88 18.31 -11.24 7.35
N HIS A 89 18.35 -9.91 7.25
CA HIS A 89 19.40 -9.20 6.53
C HIS A 89 20.81 -9.48 7.13
N ASP A 90 20.95 -9.43 8.45
CA ASP A 90 22.21 -9.70 9.17
C ASP A 90 22.72 -11.13 8.96
N LYS A 91 21.81 -12.06 8.71
CA LYS A 91 22.14 -13.43 8.28
C LYS A 91 22.50 -13.55 6.79
N GLY A 92 22.56 -12.42 6.07
CA GLY A 92 22.91 -12.40 4.66
C GLY A 92 21.76 -12.82 3.72
N ILE A 93 20.50 -12.75 4.18
CA ILE A 93 19.36 -13.00 3.32
C ILE A 93 19.08 -11.72 2.50
N VAL A 94 19.16 -11.87 1.19
CA VAL A 94 18.85 -10.81 0.22
C VAL A 94 17.45 -11.02 -0.32
N TRP A 95 16.64 -9.99 -0.26
CA TRP A 95 15.30 -9.96 -0.81
C TRP A 95 15.29 -9.31 -2.19
N LYS A 96 14.56 -9.90 -3.11
CA LYS A 96 14.27 -9.32 -4.43
C LYS A 96 12.78 -9.38 -4.69
N LEU A 97 12.16 -8.24 -4.93
CA LEU A 97 10.77 -8.17 -5.40
C LEU A 97 10.74 -8.58 -6.88
N ASN A 98 10.12 -9.70 -7.20
CA ASN A 98 9.96 -10.14 -8.58
C ASN A 98 8.82 -9.40 -9.25
N LYS A 99 7.67 -9.35 -8.56
CA LYS A 99 6.49 -8.58 -9.00
C LYS A 99 5.49 -8.40 -7.85
N ILE A 100 4.69 -7.35 -7.95
CA ILE A 100 3.38 -7.26 -7.31
C ILE A 100 2.39 -7.63 -8.42
N GLY A 101 1.70 -8.74 -8.25
CA GLY A 101 0.72 -9.25 -9.23
C GLY A 101 -0.54 -8.39 -9.26
N ALA A 102 -1.66 -8.92 -8.78
CA ALA A 102 -2.85 -8.09 -8.55
C ALA A 102 -2.66 -7.24 -7.28
N ILE A 103 -3.10 -5.99 -7.36
CA ILE A 103 -3.18 -5.08 -6.22
C ILE A 103 -4.40 -4.18 -6.42
N TRP A 104 -5.21 -4.03 -5.39
CA TRP A 104 -6.38 -3.15 -5.40
C TRP A 104 -6.71 -2.66 -4.00
N GLU A 105 -7.39 -1.52 -3.93
CA GLU A 105 -7.92 -0.96 -2.70
C GLU A 105 -9.45 -1.14 -2.67
N THR A 106 -9.99 -1.57 -1.53
CA THR A 106 -11.41 -1.50 -1.22
C THR A 106 -11.64 -0.39 -0.21
N ILE A 107 -12.40 0.62 -0.60
CA ILE A 107 -12.71 1.81 0.19
C ILE A 107 -14.07 1.61 0.84
N TYR A 108 -14.17 1.83 2.15
CA TYR A 108 -15.44 1.80 2.86
C TYR A 108 -16.19 3.11 2.65
N LEU A 109 -17.50 3.04 2.35
CA LEU A 109 -18.37 4.23 2.27
C LEU A 109 -18.52 4.91 3.64
N THR A 110 -18.43 4.12 4.72
CA THR A 110 -18.40 4.62 6.09
C THR A 110 -17.21 4.02 6.80
N PRO A 111 -16.34 4.83 7.43
CA PRO A 111 -15.21 4.30 8.21
C PRO A 111 -15.69 3.31 9.28
N LYS A 112 -14.89 2.27 9.53
CA LYS A 112 -15.18 1.29 10.59
C LYS A 112 -14.90 1.91 11.97
N ALA A 113 -15.49 1.34 13.01
CA ALA A 113 -15.30 1.80 14.40
C ALA A 113 -13.81 1.87 14.83
N SER A 114 -12.95 1.04 14.25
CA SER A 114 -11.49 1.09 14.42
C SER A 114 -10.80 2.30 13.77
N GLY A 115 -11.53 3.13 13.03
CA GLY A 115 -11.00 4.22 12.21
C GLY A 115 -10.46 3.75 10.85
N LYS A 116 -10.57 2.47 10.52
CA LYS A 116 -10.17 1.94 9.22
C LYS A 116 -11.06 2.51 8.11
N THR A 117 -10.43 3.14 7.11
CA THR A 117 -11.10 3.78 5.97
C THR A 117 -11.15 2.89 4.74
N SER A 118 -10.14 2.04 4.59
CA SER A 118 -10.02 1.11 3.46
C SER A 118 -9.11 -0.06 3.81
N TYR A 119 -8.97 -0.98 2.87
CA TYR A 119 -7.89 -1.96 2.87
C TYR A 119 -7.35 -2.18 1.47
N VAL A 120 -6.05 -2.48 1.39
CA VAL A 120 -5.38 -2.86 0.14
C VAL A 120 -5.06 -4.34 0.19
N ILE A 121 -5.45 -5.08 -0.85
CA ILE A 121 -5.01 -6.45 -1.06
C ILE A 121 -3.96 -6.46 -2.15
N SER A 122 -2.89 -7.25 -1.95
CA SER A 122 -1.87 -7.46 -2.97
C SER A 122 -1.32 -8.89 -2.94
N TYR A 123 -0.94 -9.38 -4.12
CA TYR A 123 -0.20 -10.63 -4.29
C TYR A 123 1.23 -10.30 -4.65
N GLN A 124 2.13 -10.54 -3.71
CA GLN A 124 3.54 -10.16 -3.82
C GLN A 124 4.42 -11.41 -3.99
N ASN A 125 5.36 -11.35 -4.90
CA ASN A 125 6.25 -12.47 -5.20
C ASN A 125 7.70 -12.01 -5.02
N TYR A 126 8.42 -12.67 -4.13
CA TYR A 126 9.81 -12.37 -3.81
C TYR A 126 10.70 -13.57 -4.06
N THR A 127 11.95 -13.31 -4.43
CA THR A 127 13.04 -14.27 -4.31
C THR A 127 13.90 -13.89 -3.11
N LEU A 128 14.13 -14.85 -2.21
CA LEU A 128 15.06 -14.73 -1.09
C LEU A 128 16.27 -15.59 -1.39
N THR A 129 17.47 -15.02 -1.21
CA THR A 129 18.73 -15.71 -1.50
C THR A 129 19.67 -15.61 -0.31
N ARG A 130 20.35 -16.72 0.05
CA ARG A 130 21.41 -16.76 1.05
C ARG A 130 22.40 -17.89 0.72
N GLY A 131 23.71 -17.60 0.70
CA GLY A 131 24.76 -18.61 0.50
C GLY A 131 24.62 -19.42 -0.80
N GLY A 132 24.18 -18.78 -1.89
CA GLY A 132 23.94 -19.43 -3.19
C GLY A 132 22.62 -20.21 -3.29
N LYS A 133 21.86 -20.37 -2.20
CA LYS A 133 20.51 -20.96 -2.22
C LYS A 133 19.47 -19.86 -2.46
N SER A 134 18.47 -20.16 -3.27
CA SER A 134 17.35 -19.23 -3.53
C SER A 134 16.02 -19.95 -3.38
N ILE A 135 15.05 -19.24 -2.81
CA ILE A 135 13.65 -19.66 -2.75
C ILE A 135 12.75 -18.57 -3.29
N VAL A 136 11.59 -18.98 -3.80
CA VAL A 136 10.53 -18.05 -4.20
C VAL A 136 9.41 -18.12 -3.19
N VAL A 137 9.07 -16.99 -2.58
CA VAL A 137 7.98 -16.87 -1.62
C VAL A 137 6.87 -16.01 -2.21
N ARG A 138 5.63 -16.49 -2.09
CA ARG A 138 4.42 -15.79 -2.54
C ARG A 138 3.61 -15.39 -1.31
N PHE A 139 3.40 -14.08 -1.17
CA PHE A 139 2.62 -13.53 -0.09
C PHE A 139 1.25 -13.09 -0.58
N ASN A 140 0.22 -13.47 0.15
CA ASN A 140 -1.09 -12.82 0.11
C ASN A 140 -1.10 -11.79 1.22
N VAL A 141 -1.18 -10.52 0.87
CA VAL A 141 -1.05 -9.41 1.81
C VAL A 141 -2.33 -8.60 1.83
N LEU A 142 -2.86 -8.34 3.02
CA LEU A 142 -3.95 -7.42 3.26
C LEU A 142 -3.49 -6.34 4.23
N ASN A 143 -3.49 -5.09 3.77
CA ASN A 143 -3.14 -3.93 4.56
C ASN A 143 -4.39 -3.13 4.93
N ASN A 144 -4.68 -2.98 6.21
CA ASN A 144 -5.73 -2.09 6.68
C ASN A 144 -5.19 -0.65 6.72
N ILE A 145 -5.96 0.28 6.14
CA ILE A 145 -5.54 1.68 5.99
C ILE A 145 -6.34 2.57 6.96
N LYS A 146 -5.62 3.50 7.57
CA LYS A 146 -6.16 4.61 8.37
C LYS A 146 -5.30 5.85 8.10
N ASP A 147 -5.94 6.96 7.74
CA ASP A 147 -5.29 8.27 7.54
C ASP A 147 -4.05 8.20 6.62
N GLY A 148 -4.14 7.45 5.52
CA GLY A 148 -3.05 7.29 4.56
C GLY A 148 -1.84 6.49 5.10
N LYS A 149 -2.02 5.70 6.15
CA LYS A 149 -1.02 4.81 6.75
C LYS A 149 -1.56 3.39 6.90
N MET A 150 -0.67 2.40 6.84
CA MET A 150 -1.01 1.03 7.16
C MET A 150 -1.06 0.86 8.69
N MET A 151 -2.24 0.55 9.23
CA MET A 151 -2.44 0.30 10.66
C MET A 151 -2.36 -1.18 11.04
N ALA A 152 -2.54 -2.06 10.06
CA ALA A 152 -2.33 -3.49 10.23
C ALA A 152 -1.98 -4.13 8.89
N GLU A 153 -1.14 -5.15 8.94
CA GLU A 153 -0.78 -5.99 7.81
C GLU A 153 -1.05 -7.45 8.15
N HIS A 154 -1.76 -8.14 7.27
CA HIS A 154 -2.05 -9.57 7.39
C HIS A 154 -1.35 -10.29 6.24
N LEU A 155 -0.41 -11.18 6.59
CA LEU A 155 0.36 -11.98 5.63
C LEU A 155 -0.05 -13.44 5.73
N ARG A 156 -0.19 -14.07 4.56
CA ARG A 156 -0.37 -15.51 4.43
C ARG A 156 0.62 -16.02 3.39
N TYR A 157 1.48 -16.95 3.80
CA TYR A 157 2.52 -17.52 2.96
C TYR A 157 3.04 -18.85 3.52
N ASP A 158 3.71 -19.64 2.69
CA ASP A 158 4.46 -20.80 3.13
C ASP A 158 5.83 -20.36 3.65
N ASN A 159 6.07 -20.52 4.94
CA ASN A 159 7.31 -20.14 5.62
C ASN A 159 8.38 -21.24 5.66
N SER A 160 8.09 -22.45 5.17
CA SER A 160 9.01 -23.60 5.26
C SER A 160 10.37 -23.32 4.62
N GLY A 161 10.37 -22.71 3.42
CA GLY A 161 11.59 -22.34 2.73
C GLY A 161 12.37 -21.24 3.44
N ILE A 162 11.69 -20.28 4.08
CA ILE A 162 12.36 -19.22 4.88
C ILE A 162 13.04 -19.86 6.08
N ALA A 163 12.37 -20.79 6.78
CA ALA A 163 12.95 -21.49 7.91
C ALA A 163 14.23 -22.26 7.52
N GLU A 164 14.27 -22.83 6.31
CA GLU A 164 15.48 -23.48 5.78
C GLU A 164 16.61 -22.48 5.48
N LEU A 165 16.30 -21.30 4.94
CA LEU A 165 17.33 -20.27 4.71
C LEU A 165 17.89 -19.69 6.02
N MET A 166 17.11 -19.73 7.11
CA MET A 166 17.51 -19.18 8.41
C MET A 166 18.50 -20.09 9.17
N LYS A 167 18.59 -21.38 8.82
CA LYS A 167 19.57 -22.34 9.38
C LYS A 167 20.98 -22.01 8.89
#